data_c3ee861094b4d41a41d1fbd408244642
#
_entry.id   c3ee861094b4d41a41d1fbd408244642
#
_cell.length_a   1.000
_cell.length_b   1.000
_cell.length_c   1.000
_cell.angle_alpha   90.00
_cell.angle_beta   90.00
_cell.angle_gamma   90.00
#
_symmetry.space_group_name_H-M   'P 1'
#
loop_
_entity.id
_entity.type
_entity.pdbx_description
1 polymer ?
#
loop_
_entity_poly.entity_id
_entity_poly.type
_entity_poly.pdbx_seq_one_letter_code
_entity_poly.pdbx_strand_id
1 'polypeptide(L)'
;MSEPSPPPNAIASVEHRLQAIETALAERGVKLAEAVEPAAHLAPETWLSQSGARVVAKAWTDTAFRQRLLANGMAAMTEMGIEMPPHHRHLVVLENTPSVHNLICCTLCSCTAYTVIGLPPDWYKDLEYRARVVRESRSVLKEMGLELAPNVELRVWDTTADTRYMVLPTRPPETQGWPLDKLAALVSQDAMIGAARV
;
A
#
# COMPACT_ATOMS: atom_id res chain seq x y z
N MET A 1 -27.21 -12.64 45.05
CA MET A 1 -27.19 -11.31 44.38
C MET A 1 -26.90 -11.58 42.92
N SER A 2 -27.93 -11.45 42.08
CA SER A 2 -27.77 -11.67 40.63
C SER A 2 -27.19 -10.40 40.02
N GLU A 3 -26.14 -10.53 39.22
CA GLU A 3 -25.58 -9.41 38.45
C GLU A 3 -26.69 -8.82 37.54
N PRO A 4 -26.73 -7.49 37.42
CA PRO A 4 -27.71 -6.86 36.54
C PRO A 4 -27.36 -7.21 35.08
N SER A 5 -28.37 -7.60 34.31
CA SER A 5 -28.23 -7.83 32.85
C SER A 5 -27.72 -6.55 32.16
N PRO A 6 -26.77 -6.67 31.22
CA PRO A 6 -26.25 -5.51 30.51
C PRO A 6 -27.35 -4.82 29.69
N PRO A 7 -27.28 -3.50 29.48
CA PRO A 7 -28.26 -2.76 28.71
C PRO A 7 -28.37 -3.28 27.27
N PRO A 8 -29.54 -3.26 26.64
CA PRO A 8 -29.82 -3.90 25.33
C PRO A 8 -29.03 -3.33 24.13
N ASN A 9 -28.21 -2.26 24.32
CA ASN A 9 -27.38 -1.63 23.30
C ASN A 9 -25.87 -1.62 23.66
N ALA A 10 -25.42 -2.42 24.62
CA ALA A 10 -23.99 -2.53 24.89
C ALA A 10 -23.33 -3.27 23.73
N ILE A 11 -22.48 -2.54 22.97
CA ILE A 11 -21.60 -3.16 21.97
C ILE A 11 -20.69 -4.14 22.74
N ALA A 12 -20.78 -5.43 22.39
CA ALA A 12 -19.91 -6.45 22.99
C ALA A 12 -18.44 -6.06 22.85
N SER A 13 -17.62 -6.36 23.86
CA SER A 13 -16.18 -6.08 23.81
C SER A 13 -15.54 -6.70 22.56
N VAL A 14 -14.41 -6.18 22.15
CA VAL A 14 -13.68 -6.67 20.96
C VAL A 14 -13.37 -8.16 21.14
N GLU A 15 -12.99 -8.58 22.36
CA GLU A 15 -12.69 -9.97 22.71
C GLU A 15 -13.92 -10.87 22.53
N HIS A 16 -15.09 -10.44 23.02
CA HIS A 16 -16.34 -11.18 22.86
C HIS A 16 -16.73 -11.35 21.39
N ARG A 17 -16.56 -10.29 20.59
CA ARG A 17 -16.87 -10.33 19.17
C ARG A 17 -15.89 -11.23 18.41
N LEU A 18 -14.59 -11.19 18.76
CA LEU A 18 -13.58 -12.05 18.19
C LEU A 18 -13.88 -13.52 18.50
N GLN A 19 -14.17 -13.85 19.76
CA GLN A 19 -14.51 -15.20 20.19
C GLN A 19 -15.78 -15.74 19.50
N ALA A 20 -16.78 -14.89 19.30
CA ALA A 20 -18.00 -15.28 18.57
C ALA A 20 -17.68 -15.59 17.07
N ILE A 21 -16.81 -14.82 16.44
CA ILE A 21 -16.36 -15.06 15.06
C ILE A 21 -15.55 -16.36 14.98
N GLU A 22 -14.61 -16.57 15.88
CA GLU A 22 -13.81 -17.81 15.94
C GLU A 22 -14.69 -19.05 16.11
N THR A 23 -15.68 -19.00 17.01
CA THR A 23 -16.64 -20.08 17.22
C THR A 23 -17.45 -20.36 15.95
N ALA A 24 -18.00 -19.32 15.32
CA ALA A 24 -18.80 -19.48 14.10
C ALA A 24 -17.98 -20.01 12.90
N LEU A 25 -16.70 -19.69 12.83
CA LEU A 25 -15.78 -20.24 11.82
C LEU A 25 -15.44 -21.69 12.11
N ALA A 26 -15.18 -22.04 13.37
CA ALA A 26 -14.89 -23.42 13.80
C ALA A 26 -16.07 -24.35 13.52
N GLU A 27 -17.32 -23.92 13.77
CA GLU A 27 -18.55 -24.66 13.45
C GLU A 27 -18.67 -24.95 11.93
N ARG A 28 -18.06 -24.13 11.08
CA ARG A 28 -18.01 -24.31 9.61
C ARG A 28 -16.75 -25.05 9.14
N GLY A 29 -15.97 -25.61 10.06
CA GLY A 29 -14.75 -26.34 9.77
C GLY A 29 -13.54 -25.46 9.38
N VAL A 30 -13.65 -24.15 9.58
CA VAL A 30 -12.53 -23.22 9.35
C VAL A 30 -11.71 -23.10 10.63
N LYS A 31 -10.49 -23.59 10.62
CA LYS A 31 -9.53 -23.43 11.72
C LYS A 31 -8.71 -22.15 11.50
N LEU A 32 -9.13 -21.08 12.16
CA LEU A 32 -8.58 -19.73 11.95
C LEU A 32 -7.07 -19.69 12.19
N ALA A 33 -6.59 -20.33 13.25
CA ALA A 33 -5.16 -20.39 13.57
C ALA A 33 -4.35 -21.02 12.42
N GLU A 34 -4.79 -22.17 11.88
CA GLU A 34 -4.12 -22.84 10.76
C GLU A 34 -4.16 -22.03 9.45
N ALA A 35 -5.19 -21.20 9.27
CA ALA A 35 -5.34 -20.35 8.09
C ALA A 35 -4.50 -19.06 8.17
N VAL A 36 -4.28 -18.52 9.36
CA VAL A 36 -3.61 -17.23 9.58
C VAL A 36 -2.12 -17.40 9.89
N GLU A 37 -1.73 -18.48 10.56
CA GLU A 37 -0.35 -18.72 11.00
C GLU A 37 0.71 -18.61 9.88
N PRO A 38 0.51 -19.19 8.68
CA PRO A 38 1.50 -19.05 7.61
C PRO A 38 1.70 -17.57 7.17
N ALA A 39 0.63 -16.78 7.17
CA ALA A 39 0.69 -15.37 6.81
C ALA A 39 1.34 -14.52 7.91
N ALA A 40 1.07 -14.84 9.18
CA ALA A 40 1.62 -14.11 10.32
C ALA A 40 3.15 -14.24 10.43
N HIS A 41 3.70 -15.40 10.08
CA HIS A 41 5.14 -15.62 10.09
C HIS A 41 5.88 -15.04 8.88
N LEU A 42 5.19 -14.91 7.73
CA LEU A 42 5.80 -14.40 6.50
C LEU A 42 5.81 -12.86 6.43
N ALA A 43 4.83 -12.19 7.03
CA ALA A 43 4.59 -10.78 6.84
C ALA A 43 5.73 -9.84 7.25
N PRO A 44 6.37 -9.98 8.45
CA PRO A 44 7.38 -9.02 8.89
C PRO A 44 8.71 -9.11 8.14
N GLU A 45 9.07 -10.28 7.61
CA GLU A 45 10.37 -10.54 7.02
C GLU A 45 10.37 -10.53 5.48
N THR A 46 9.21 -10.75 4.86
CA THR A 46 9.09 -10.91 3.41
C THR A 46 8.40 -9.75 2.72
N TRP A 47 7.52 -9.01 3.42
CA TRP A 47 6.76 -7.91 2.80
C TRP A 47 7.38 -6.56 3.08
N LEU A 48 8.58 -6.39 2.58
CA LEU A 48 9.39 -5.20 2.75
C LEU A 48 9.28 -4.28 1.53
N SER A 49 9.30 -2.97 1.78
CA SER A 49 9.27 -1.95 0.74
C SER A 49 10.49 -1.96 -0.20
N GLN A 50 11.55 -2.65 0.19
CA GLN A 50 12.78 -2.79 -0.60
C GLN A 50 12.54 -3.47 -1.96
N SER A 51 11.56 -4.38 -2.06
CA SER A 51 11.21 -5.01 -3.35
C SER A 51 10.74 -3.94 -4.35
N GLY A 52 9.81 -3.08 -3.96
CA GLY A 52 9.33 -1.97 -4.78
C GLY A 52 10.42 -0.92 -5.05
N ALA A 53 11.24 -0.61 -4.06
CA ALA A 53 12.36 0.32 -4.23
C ALA A 53 13.35 -0.15 -5.32
N ARG A 54 13.63 -1.45 -5.39
CA ARG A 54 14.46 -2.04 -6.47
C ARG A 54 13.76 -1.98 -7.83
N VAL A 55 12.45 -2.19 -7.88
CA VAL A 55 11.65 -2.02 -9.11
C VAL A 55 11.73 -0.58 -9.61
N VAL A 56 11.57 0.41 -8.72
CA VAL A 56 11.68 1.84 -9.04
C VAL A 56 13.09 2.16 -9.56
N ALA A 57 14.14 1.74 -8.86
CA ALA A 57 15.52 1.98 -9.28
C ALA A 57 15.83 1.38 -10.66
N LYS A 58 15.32 0.17 -10.94
CA LYS A 58 15.44 -0.46 -12.26
C LYS A 58 14.69 0.35 -13.33
N ALA A 59 13.46 0.80 -13.05
CA ALA A 59 12.70 1.62 -13.98
C ALA A 59 13.36 2.96 -14.30
N TRP A 60 14.11 3.54 -13.36
CA TRP A 60 14.86 4.77 -13.57
C TRP A 60 16.10 4.59 -14.45
N THR A 61 16.65 3.38 -14.54
CA THR A 61 17.91 3.10 -15.26
C THR A 61 17.71 2.29 -16.53
N ASP A 62 16.57 1.62 -16.68
CA ASP A 62 16.21 0.79 -17.84
C ASP A 62 14.88 1.28 -18.43
N THR A 63 14.96 2.07 -19.51
CA THR A 63 13.79 2.62 -20.19
C THR A 63 12.87 1.54 -20.76
N ALA A 64 13.42 0.42 -21.24
CA ALA A 64 12.62 -0.68 -21.77
C ALA A 64 11.85 -1.40 -20.65
N PHE A 65 12.48 -1.63 -19.50
CA PHE A 65 11.79 -2.15 -18.32
C PHE A 65 10.71 -1.19 -17.83
N ARG A 66 11.00 0.12 -17.74
CA ARG A 66 10.02 1.15 -17.35
C ARG A 66 8.77 1.10 -18.24
N GLN A 67 8.92 0.96 -19.55
CA GLN A 67 7.79 0.86 -20.48
C GLN A 67 6.96 -0.38 -20.20
N ARG A 68 7.59 -1.54 -19.98
CA ARG A 68 6.87 -2.78 -19.62
C ARG A 68 6.17 -2.66 -18.26
N LEU A 69 6.83 -2.09 -17.28
CA LEU A 69 6.29 -1.84 -15.94
C LEU A 69 5.01 -1.00 -15.98
N LEU A 70 5.03 0.10 -16.73
CA LEU A 70 3.86 0.99 -16.89
C LEU A 70 2.74 0.33 -17.71
N ALA A 71 3.08 -0.52 -18.67
CA ALA A 71 2.10 -1.24 -19.48
C ALA A 71 1.44 -2.42 -18.73
N ASN A 72 2.19 -3.16 -17.92
CA ASN A 72 1.72 -4.32 -17.17
C ASN A 72 2.55 -4.54 -15.90
N GLY A 73 2.10 -3.99 -14.79
CA GLY A 73 2.78 -4.11 -13.50
C GLY A 73 2.93 -5.57 -13.04
N MET A 74 1.91 -6.41 -13.24
CA MET A 74 1.97 -7.83 -12.85
C MET A 74 3.09 -8.58 -13.56
N ALA A 75 3.19 -8.44 -14.88
CA ALA A 75 4.24 -9.07 -15.67
C ALA A 75 5.63 -8.57 -15.26
N ALA A 76 5.77 -7.28 -14.97
CA ALA A 76 7.02 -6.69 -14.52
C ALA A 76 7.43 -7.20 -13.12
N MET A 77 6.47 -7.46 -12.21
CA MET A 77 6.78 -8.10 -10.91
C MET A 77 7.32 -9.52 -11.12
N THR A 78 6.70 -10.31 -12.00
CA THR A 78 7.20 -11.66 -12.36
C THR A 78 8.62 -11.59 -12.95
N GLU A 79 8.91 -10.62 -13.84
CA GLU A 79 10.27 -10.39 -14.37
C GLU A 79 11.30 -10.10 -13.27
N MET A 80 10.85 -9.45 -12.18
CA MET A 80 11.70 -9.14 -11.02
C MET A 80 11.75 -10.25 -9.97
N GLY A 81 11.09 -11.39 -10.20
CA GLY A 81 11.00 -12.50 -9.24
C GLY A 81 10.14 -12.19 -8.01
N ILE A 82 9.22 -11.22 -8.13
CA ILE A 82 8.31 -10.85 -7.05
C ILE A 82 6.98 -11.56 -7.28
N GLU A 83 6.60 -12.42 -6.35
CA GLU A 83 5.32 -13.12 -6.38
C GLU A 83 4.20 -12.21 -5.88
N MET A 84 3.13 -12.11 -6.67
CA MET A 84 1.94 -11.38 -6.30
C MET A 84 0.87 -12.35 -5.79
N PRO A 85 0.16 -12.01 -4.68
CA PRO A 85 -0.92 -12.85 -4.19
C PRO A 85 -2.02 -13.03 -5.24
N PRO A 86 -2.67 -14.21 -5.31
CA PRO A 86 -3.69 -14.51 -6.34
C PRO A 86 -4.88 -13.53 -6.34
N HIS A 87 -5.19 -12.91 -5.21
CA HIS A 87 -6.26 -11.91 -5.10
C HIS A 87 -5.84 -10.51 -5.57
N HIS A 88 -4.55 -10.24 -5.80
CA HIS A 88 -4.06 -9.04 -6.46
C HIS A 88 -4.06 -9.27 -7.98
N ARG A 89 -5.22 -9.17 -8.61
CA ARG A 89 -5.35 -9.47 -10.05
C ARG A 89 -4.67 -8.45 -10.94
N HIS A 90 -4.64 -7.21 -10.48
CA HIS A 90 -4.08 -6.09 -11.24
C HIS A 90 -3.13 -5.28 -10.37
N LEU A 91 -1.95 -4.99 -10.89
CA LEU A 91 -1.04 -3.99 -10.37
C LEU A 91 -0.88 -2.89 -11.42
N VAL A 92 -1.37 -1.70 -11.10
CA VAL A 92 -1.26 -0.51 -11.94
C VAL A 92 -0.13 0.36 -11.40
N VAL A 93 0.87 0.65 -12.25
CA VAL A 93 1.98 1.52 -11.88
C VAL A 93 1.71 2.92 -12.42
N LEU A 94 1.74 3.90 -11.52
CA LEU A 94 1.36 5.29 -11.76
C LEU A 94 2.60 6.16 -11.78
N GLU A 95 2.95 6.69 -12.92
CA GLU A 95 4.15 7.50 -13.06
C GLU A 95 3.92 8.95 -12.64
N ASN A 96 4.76 9.46 -11.72
CA ASN A 96 4.86 10.88 -11.45
C ASN A 96 5.69 11.57 -12.52
N THR A 97 5.22 12.75 -12.93
CA THR A 97 5.89 13.62 -13.92
C THR A 97 6.02 15.04 -13.33
N PRO A 98 6.72 15.96 -14.00
CA PRO A 98 6.77 17.35 -13.55
C PRO A 98 5.39 18.03 -13.43
N SER A 99 4.38 17.54 -14.15
CA SER A 99 3.03 18.11 -14.17
C SER A 99 1.96 17.25 -13.51
N VAL A 100 2.26 15.98 -13.14
CA VAL A 100 1.29 15.05 -12.54
C VAL A 100 1.92 14.39 -11.33
N HIS A 101 1.19 14.43 -10.22
CA HIS A 101 1.52 13.70 -9.00
C HIS A 101 0.38 12.71 -8.66
N ASN A 102 0.74 11.47 -8.39
CA ASN A 102 -0.22 10.42 -8.05
C ASN A 102 -0.14 10.14 -6.55
N LEU A 103 -1.29 9.94 -5.93
CA LEU A 103 -1.43 9.57 -4.53
C LEU A 103 -2.37 8.36 -4.43
N ILE A 104 -1.96 7.35 -3.70
CA ILE A 104 -2.76 6.14 -3.48
C ILE A 104 -3.45 6.22 -2.12
N CYS A 105 -4.68 5.77 -2.06
CA CYS A 105 -5.42 5.57 -0.82
C CYS A 105 -6.23 4.27 -0.85
N CYS A 106 -6.81 3.91 0.28
CA CYS A 106 -7.86 2.90 0.36
C CYS A 106 -8.93 3.39 1.33
N THR A 107 -10.07 3.85 0.78
CA THR A 107 -11.16 4.40 1.61
C THR A 107 -11.93 3.33 2.38
N LEU A 108 -11.90 2.06 1.93
CA LEU A 108 -12.62 0.96 2.58
C LEU A 108 -11.83 0.31 3.73
N CYS A 109 -10.52 0.11 3.53
CA CYS A 109 -9.68 -0.58 4.49
C CYS A 109 -8.27 0.03 4.51
N SER A 110 -7.22 -0.72 4.30
CA SER A 110 -5.84 -0.24 4.20
C SER A 110 -5.02 -1.06 3.19
N CYS A 111 -5.68 -1.50 2.12
CA CYS A 111 -5.04 -2.36 1.13
C CYS A 111 -3.92 -1.66 0.38
N THR A 112 -2.74 -2.28 0.35
CA THR A 112 -1.59 -1.89 -0.46
C THR A 112 -1.13 -3.05 -1.33
N ALA A 113 -0.24 -2.82 -2.26
CA ALA A 113 0.52 -3.87 -2.94
C ALA A 113 1.63 -4.39 -2.00
N TYR A 114 1.26 -4.99 -0.88
CA TYR A 114 2.15 -5.26 0.25
C TYR A 114 3.38 -6.11 -0.08
N THR A 115 3.29 -7.02 -1.04
CA THR A 115 4.46 -7.80 -1.51
C THR A 115 5.48 -6.96 -2.28
N VAL A 116 5.09 -5.79 -2.74
CA VAL A 116 5.93 -4.87 -3.51
C VAL A 116 6.35 -3.68 -2.66
N ILE A 117 5.39 -2.94 -2.10
CA ILE A 117 5.65 -1.69 -1.39
C ILE A 117 5.63 -1.82 0.14
N GLY A 118 5.46 -3.04 0.67
CA GLY A 118 5.39 -3.31 2.10
C GLY A 118 3.99 -3.16 2.69
N LEU A 119 3.87 -3.58 3.96
CA LEU A 119 2.64 -3.43 4.72
C LEU A 119 2.27 -1.95 4.86
N PRO A 120 0.95 -1.61 4.90
CA PRO A 120 0.53 -0.22 4.99
C PRO A 120 1.06 0.44 6.28
N PRO A 121 1.64 1.63 6.21
CA PRO A 121 2.07 2.39 7.38
C PRO A 121 0.86 2.84 8.22
N ASP A 122 1.09 3.20 9.47
CA ASP A 122 -0.01 3.51 10.39
C ASP A 122 -0.85 4.71 9.93
N TRP A 123 -0.22 5.74 9.39
CA TRP A 123 -0.93 6.90 8.85
C TRP A 123 -1.87 6.53 7.68
N TYR A 124 -1.50 5.53 6.85
CA TYR A 124 -2.34 5.06 5.74
C TYR A 124 -3.61 4.34 6.22
N LYS A 125 -3.56 3.73 7.40
CA LYS A 125 -4.70 3.05 8.04
C LYS A 125 -5.63 4.01 8.79
N ASP A 126 -5.16 5.22 9.08
CA ASP A 126 -5.90 6.21 9.85
C ASP A 126 -7.23 6.59 9.18
N LEU A 127 -8.30 6.61 9.97
CA LEU A 127 -9.66 6.86 9.48
C LEU A 127 -9.84 8.31 9.00
N GLU A 128 -9.18 9.26 9.66
CA GLU A 128 -9.24 10.67 9.28
C GLU A 128 -8.51 10.89 7.95
N TYR A 129 -7.29 10.34 7.80
CA TYR A 129 -6.58 10.34 6.52
C TYR A 129 -7.47 9.80 5.40
N ARG A 130 -8.04 8.61 5.56
CA ARG A 130 -8.86 7.95 4.53
C ARG A 130 -10.12 8.74 4.16
N ALA A 131 -10.73 9.43 5.13
CA ALA A 131 -11.91 10.27 4.90
C ALA A 131 -11.56 11.59 4.20
N ARG A 132 -10.38 12.15 4.45
CA ARG A 132 -9.94 13.46 3.96
C ARG A 132 -9.24 13.39 2.61
N VAL A 133 -8.43 12.35 2.39
CA VAL A 133 -7.53 12.25 1.23
C VAL A 133 -8.26 12.38 -0.12
N VAL A 134 -9.49 11.93 -0.24
CA VAL A 134 -10.29 12.01 -1.48
C VAL A 134 -10.96 13.38 -1.69
N ARG A 135 -11.07 14.19 -0.64
CA ARG A 135 -11.77 15.50 -0.69
C ARG A 135 -10.82 16.68 -0.64
N GLU A 136 -9.75 16.58 0.13
CA GLU A 136 -8.81 17.64 0.41
C GLU A 136 -7.34 17.17 0.33
N SER A 137 -7.06 16.31 -0.66
CA SER A 137 -5.78 15.62 -0.86
C SER A 137 -4.55 16.54 -0.81
N ARG A 138 -4.64 17.77 -1.35
CA ARG A 138 -3.52 18.72 -1.29
C ARG A 138 -3.23 19.20 0.12
N SER A 139 -4.27 19.45 0.92
CA SER A 139 -4.12 19.84 2.32
C SER A 139 -3.50 18.72 3.13
N VAL A 140 -3.99 17.50 2.93
CA VAL A 140 -3.44 16.28 3.56
C VAL A 140 -1.97 16.10 3.23
N LEU A 141 -1.57 16.19 1.95
CA LEU A 141 -0.16 16.08 1.56
C LEU A 141 0.71 17.19 2.18
N LYS A 142 0.20 18.42 2.23
CA LYS A 142 0.91 19.55 2.86
C LYS A 142 1.12 19.31 4.36
N GLU A 143 0.14 18.79 5.07
CA GLU A 143 0.24 18.40 6.49
C GLU A 143 1.27 17.29 6.69
N MET A 144 1.42 16.38 5.72
CA MET A 144 2.46 15.34 5.70
C MET A 144 3.84 15.85 5.25
N GLY A 145 3.98 17.14 4.95
CA GLY A 145 5.25 17.75 4.52
C GLY A 145 5.48 17.79 3.02
N LEU A 146 4.51 17.37 2.20
CA LEU A 146 4.62 17.41 0.74
C LEU A 146 3.78 18.55 0.15
N GLU A 147 4.40 19.66 -0.18
CA GLU A 147 3.75 20.75 -0.88
C GLU A 147 3.96 20.63 -2.40
N LEU A 148 2.85 20.57 -3.14
CA LEU A 148 2.84 20.51 -4.60
C LEU A 148 2.59 21.90 -5.18
N ALA A 149 3.34 22.26 -6.23
CA ALA A 149 3.11 23.50 -6.95
C ALA A 149 1.67 23.55 -7.51
N PRO A 150 1.05 24.76 -7.61
CA PRO A 150 -0.36 24.89 -8.03
C PRO A 150 -0.67 24.32 -9.43
N ASN A 151 0.32 24.31 -10.32
CA ASN A 151 0.20 23.80 -11.68
C ASN A 151 0.40 22.27 -11.80
N VAL A 152 0.75 21.56 -10.72
CA VAL A 152 0.86 20.10 -10.73
C VAL A 152 -0.54 19.51 -10.52
N GLU A 153 -0.98 18.68 -11.44
CA GLU A 153 -2.21 17.90 -11.30
C GLU A 153 -2.02 16.83 -10.23
N LEU A 154 -2.89 16.80 -9.21
CA LEU A 154 -2.89 15.74 -8.20
C LEU A 154 -4.00 14.74 -8.52
N ARG A 155 -3.63 13.47 -8.73
CA ARG A 155 -4.53 12.36 -8.98
C ARG A 155 -4.55 11.43 -7.77
N VAL A 156 -5.74 11.19 -7.23
CA VAL A 156 -5.95 10.26 -6.11
C VAL A 156 -6.55 8.97 -6.64
N TRP A 157 -5.93 7.84 -6.25
CA TRP A 157 -6.29 6.50 -6.70
C TRP A 157 -6.74 5.67 -5.50
N ASP A 158 -7.99 5.26 -5.51
CA ASP A 158 -8.55 4.41 -4.46
C ASP A 158 -8.43 2.94 -4.85
N THR A 159 -7.84 2.12 -3.98
CA THR A 159 -7.65 0.69 -4.25
C THR A 159 -8.98 -0.05 -4.22
N THR A 160 -9.09 -1.08 -5.04
CA THR A 160 -10.27 -1.96 -5.09
C THR A 160 -9.96 -3.35 -4.56
N ALA A 161 -10.94 -4.26 -4.58
CA ALA A 161 -10.74 -5.62 -4.08
C ALA A 161 -9.64 -6.38 -4.82
N ASP A 162 -9.46 -6.14 -6.12
CA ASP A 162 -8.57 -6.88 -7.01
C ASP A 162 -7.46 -6.05 -7.64
N THR A 163 -7.54 -4.71 -7.56
CA THR A 163 -6.57 -3.78 -8.14
C THR A 163 -5.73 -3.12 -7.06
N ARG A 164 -4.42 -3.18 -7.24
CA ARG A 164 -3.42 -2.49 -6.42
C ARG A 164 -2.67 -1.48 -7.25
N TYR A 165 -2.16 -0.47 -6.59
CA TYR A 165 -1.40 0.60 -7.22
C TYR A 165 -0.01 0.71 -6.61
N MET A 166 0.94 1.19 -7.41
CA MET A 166 2.26 1.65 -6.97
C MET A 166 2.61 2.93 -7.71
N VAL A 167 3.08 3.94 -7.01
CA VAL A 167 3.64 5.14 -7.65
C VAL A 167 5.07 4.87 -8.08
N LEU A 168 5.38 5.21 -9.33
CA LEU A 168 6.74 5.36 -9.82
C LEU A 168 7.15 6.83 -9.65
N PRO A 169 7.91 7.18 -8.59
CA PRO A 169 8.30 8.55 -8.33
C PRO A 169 9.31 9.05 -9.36
N THR A 170 9.37 10.37 -9.52
CA THR A 170 10.36 11.01 -10.39
C THR A 170 11.77 10.79 -9.84
N ARG A 171 12.69 10.39 -10.71
CA ARG A 171 14.10 10.24 -10.35
C ARG A 171 14.72 11.61 -10.03
N PRO A 172 15.39 11.80 -8.89
CA PRO A 172 16.13 13.02 -8.60
C PRO A 172 17.28 13.22 -9.62
N PRO A 173 17.38 14.40 -10.25
CA PRO A 173 18.35 14.63 -11.33
C PRO A 173 19.81 14.45 -10.91
N GLU A 174 20.14 14.75 -9.66
CA GLU A 174 21.48 14.60 -9.07
C GLU A 174 21.94 13.13 -8.95
N THR A 175 21.04 12.17 -9.14
CA THR A 175 21.34 10.73 -9.02
C THR A 175 21.79 10.10 -10.33
N GLN A 176 22.04 10.90 -11.36
CA GLN A 176 22.54 10.43 -12.64
C GLN A 176 23.84 9.60 -12.47
N GLY A 177 23.87 8.39 -13.03
CA GLY A 177 25.02 7.49 -12.94
C GLY A 177 25.16 6.73 -11.61
N TRP A 178 24.24 6.88 -10.66
CA TRP A 178 24.28 6.10 -9.42
C TRP A 178 23.96 4.62 -9.65
N PRO A 179 24.62 3.71 -8.90
CA PRO A 179 24.33 2.29 -8.95
C PRO A 179 22.94 1.99 -8.41
N LEU A 180 22.35 0.86 -8.85
CA LEU A 180 20.98 0.45 -8.53
C LEU A 180 20.69 0.41 -7.03
N ASP A 181 21.59 -0.18 -6.23
CA ASP A 181 21.37 -0.31 -4.79
C ASP A 181 21.33 1.04 -4.09
N LYS A 182 22.17 1.99 -4.53
CA LYS A 182 22.15 3.36 -4.02
C LYS A 182 20.88 4.11 -4.42
N LEU A 183 20.38 3.87 -5.63
CA LEU A 183 19.09 4.43 -6.08
C LEU A 183 17.92 3.82 -5.30
N ALA A 184 17.91 2.51 -5.10
CA ALA A 184 16.87 1.83 -4.34
C ALA A 184 16.82 2.32 -2.88
N ALA A 185 17.96 2.59 -2.25
CA ALA A 185 18.03 3.10 -0.88
C ALA A 185 17.40 4.49 -0.69
N LEU A 186 17.20 5.27 -1.77
CA LEU A 186 16.51 6.56 -1.72
C LEU A 186 14.98 6.40 -1.66
N VAL A 187 14.45 5.31 -2.19
CA VAL A 187 13.02 5.14 -2.41
C VAL A 187 12.34 4.67 -1.13
N SER A 188 11.58 5.54 -0.50
CA SER A 188 10.78 5.20 0.67
C SER A 188 9.44 4.57 0.26
N GLN A 189 8.79 3.89 1.20
CA GLN A 189 7.43 3.40 1.04
C GLN A 189 6.47 4.56 0.75
N ASP A 190 6.60 5.67 1.47
CA ASP A 190 5.75 6.85 1.31
C ASP A 190 5.87 7.46 -0.09
N ALA A 191 7.06 7.41 -0.71
CA ALA A 191 7.24 7.84 -2.09
C ALA A 191 6.53 6.91 -3.09
N MET A 192 6.47 5.59 -2.81
CA MET A 192 5.75 4.61 -3.63
C MET A 192 4.23 4.63 -3.41
N ILE A 193 3.75 5.24 -2.33
CA ILE A 193 2.33 5.57 -2.10
C ILE A 193 1.99 6.94 -2.70
N GLY A 194 2.97 7.81 -2.87
CA GLY A 194 2.81 9.18 -3.36
C GLY A 194 2.65 10.23 -2.27
N ALA A 195 2.92 9.88 -1.01
CA ALA A 195 2.84 10.80 0.13
C ALA A 195 4.15 11.57 0.40
N ALA A 196 5.25 11.16 -0.24
CA ALA A 196 6.54 11.84 -0.15
C ALA A 196 7.23 11.94 -1.52
N ARG A 197 8.24 12.78 -1.61
CA ARG A 197 9.23 12.75 -2.71
C ARG A 197 10.37 11.80 -2.35
N VAL A 198 11.15 11.48 -3.35
CA VAL A 198 12.43 10.79 -3.18
C VAL A 198 13.51 11.81 -2.90
#